data_08cb4b85faf423f5a5919bd520f78698
#
_entry.id   08cb4b85faf423f5a5919bd520f78698
#
_cell.length_a   1.000
_cell.length_b   1.000
_cell.length_c   1.000
_cell.angle_alpha   90.00
_cell.angle_beta   90.00
_cell.angle_gamma   90.00
#
_symmetry.space_group_name_H-M   'P 1'
#
loop_
_entity.id
_entity.type
_entity.pdbx_description
1 polymer ?
#
loop_
_entity_poly.entity_id
_entity_poly.type
_entity_poly.pdbx_seq_one_letter_code
_entity_poly.pdbx_strand_id
1 'polypeptide(L)'
;MPASAPADDSSALAEKLQNPIADLISMPFQNNTNFNVGPHAGTQDILNIQPVIPLHLNDDWNVITRTILPLIWSPSFQPAATVPPFGLGPTTFSAFLSPTSTFDGWTWGAGPIVELPTISNRNLGSNIWGVGPAVVAVRTARPWVYGLLVNNVFSLGGTGGRLARSTA
;
A
#
# COMPACT_ATOMS: atom_id res chain seq x y z
N MET A 1 32.05 30.47 -14.49
CA MET A 1 31.70 29.76 -13.24
C MET A 1 30.44 28.97 -13.51
N PRO A 2 30.48 27.65 -13.55
CA PRO A 2 29.25 26.87 -13.72
C PRO A 2 28.52 26.82 -12.38
N ALA A 3 27.23 27.15 -12.40
CA ALA A 3 26.36 27.03 -11.25
C ALA A 3 26.21 25.55 -10.87
N SER A 4 26.61 25.21 -9.65
CA SER A 4 26.32 23.93 -9.05
C SER A 4 24.81 23.76 -8.95
N ALA A 5 24.26 22.78 -9.65
CA ALA A 5 22.88 22.36 -9.50
C ALA A 5 22.67 21.78 -8.10
N PRO A 6 21.52 22.00 -7.45
CA PRO A 6 21.25 21.55 -6.08
C PRO A 6 21.04 20.04 -6.04
N ALA A 7 22.11 19.29 -5.82
CA ALA A 7 22.05 17.85 -5.60
C ALA A 7 21.39 17.50 -4.25
N ASP A 8 21.37 18.44 -3.30
CA ASP A 8 20.82 18.24 -1.96
C ASP A 8 19.28 18.19 -1.95
N ASP A 9 18.60 18.94 -2.82
CA ASP A 9 17.13 18.97 -2.86
C ASP A 9 16.52 17.69 -3.40
N SER A 10 17.16 17.05 -4.37
CA SER A 10 16.66 15.81 -4.98
C SER A 10 16.80 14.61 -4.03
N SER A 11 17.88 14.55 -3.25
CA SER A 11 18.09 13.50 -2.25
C SER A 11 17.15 13.67 -1.05
N ALA A 12 16.93 14.90 -0.59
CA ALA A 12 15.97 15.19 0.46
C ALA A 12 14.51 14.89 0.03
N LEU A 13 14.19 15.15 -1.23
CA LEU A 13 12.88 14.82 -1.78
C LEU A 13 12.67 13.29 -1.92
N ALA A 14 13.70 12.57 -2.39
CA ALA A 14 13.66 11.12 -2.49
C ALA A 14 13.50 10.45 -1.11
N GLU A 15 14.15 10.97 -0.09
CA GLU A 15 14.01 10.52 1.29
C GLU A 15 12.59 10.74 1.82
N LYS A 16 12.00 11.91 1.55
CA LYS A 16 10.60 12.21 1.91
C LYS A 16 9.60 11.32 1.19
N LEU A 17 9.84 11.01 -0.08
CA LEU A 17 8.96 10.13 -0.88
C LEU A 17 9.01 8.67 -0.40
N GLN A 18 10.13 8.22 0.16
CA GLN A 18 10.26 6.87 0.70
C GLN A 18 9.70 6.74 2.12
N ASN A 19 9.52 7.85 2.83
CA ASN A 19 8.95 7.84 4.17
C ASN A 19 7.41 7.84 4.07
N PRO A 20 6.71 6.75 4.46
CA PRO A 20 5.25 6.67 4.38
C PRO A 20 4.52 7.61 5.34
N ILE A 21 5.24 8.28 6.23
CA ILE A 21 4.72 9.24 7.22
C ILE A 21 5.30 10.65 7.00
N ALA A 22 5.77 10.96 5.79
CA ALA A 22 6.25 12.31 5.47
C ALA A 22 5.09 13.30 5.28
N ASP A 23 5.33 14.56 5.60
CA ASP A 23 4.38 15.67 5.39
C ASP A 23 4.24 16.08 3.91
N LEU A 24 4.42 15.12 3.00
CA LEU A 24 4.38 15.35 1.56
C LEU A 24 3.28 14.52 0.92
N ILE A 25 2.40 15.17 0.17
CA ILE A 25 1.49 14.45 -0.71
C ILE A 25 2.31 13.74 -1.77
N SER A 26 2.18 12.44 -1.85
CA SER A 26 2.90 11.61 -2.80
C SER A 26 1.96 10.59 -3.47
N MET A 27 2.32 10.17 -4.67
CA MET A 27 1.59 9.14 -5.41
C MET A 27 2.59 8.12 -5.98
N PRO A 28 3.13 7.23 -5.15
CA PRO A 28 4.00 6.17 -5.62
C PRO A 28 3.26 5.20 -6.55
N PHE A 29 4.00 4.73 -7.56
CA PHE A 29 3.59 3.66 -8.46
C PHE A 29 4.55 2.49 -8.24
N GLN A 30 4.01 1.33 -7.90
CA GLN A 30 4.81 0.13 -7.68
C GLN A 30 4.30 -0.99 -8.59
N ASN A 31 5.16 -1.49 -9.47
CA ASN A 31 4.85 -2.65 -10.28
C ASN A 31 5.49 -3.91 -9.67
N ASN A 32 4.69 -4.97 -9.56
CA ASN A 32 5.12 -6.28 -9.09
C ASN A 32 4.81 -7.31 -10.18
N THR A 33 5.84 -7.93 -10.73
CA THR A 33 5.71 -9.00 -11.71
C THR A 33 5.93 -10.34 -11.03
N ASN A 34 4.91 -11.19 -11.05
CA ASN A 34 4.95 -12.54 -10.48
C ASN A 34 5.00 -13.55 -11.61
N PHE A 35 6.01 -14.41 -11.59
CA PHE A 35 6.18 -15.48 -12.57
C PHE A 35 5.63 -16.80 -12.03
N ASN A 36 5.34 -17.73 -12.95
CA ASN A 36 4.83 -19.06 -12.62
C ASN A 36 3.49 -19.06 -11.86
N VAL A 37 2.61 -18.13 -12.19
CA VAL A 37 1.28 -18.01 -11.59
C VAL A 37 0.30 -18.92 -12.31
N GLY A 38 -0.45 -19.72 -11.52
CA GLY A 38 -1.49 -20.63 -12.02
C GLY A 38 -0.96 -21.90 -12.70
N PRO A 39 -1.91 -22.75 -13.19
CA PRO A 39 -1.58 -24.09 -13.70
C PRO A 39 -0.74 -24.08 -14.97
N HIS A 40 -0.68 -22.97 -15.69
CA HIS A 40 0.09 -22.81 -16.94
C HIS A 40 1.35 -21.98 -16.77
N ALA A 41 1.84 -21.78 -15.53
CA ALA A 41 3.03 -21.01 -15.21
C ALA A 41 3.06 -19.63 -15.90
N GLY A 42 1.92 -18.92 -15.89
CA GLY A 42 1.76 -17.62 -16.51
C GLY A 42 2.45 -16.50 -15.73
N THR A 43 2.44 -15.29 -16.30
CA THR A 43 2.94 -14.08 -15.64
C THR A 43 1.77 -13.23 -15.20
N GLN A 44 1.83 -12.73 -13.96
CA GLN A 44 0.89 -11.78 -13.40
C GLN A 44 1.60 -10.48 -13.11
N ASP A 45 1.04 -9.36 -13.56
CA ASP A 45 1.51 -8.02 -13.24
C ASP A 45 0.50 -7.29 -12.36
N ILE A 46 1.00 -6.67 -11.29
CA ILE A 46 0.21 -5.89 -10.36
C ILE A 46 0.81 -4.49 -10.27
N LEU A 47 0.11 -3.50 -10.79
CA LEU A 47 0.46 -2.09 -10.64
C LEU A 47 -0.32 -1.51 -9.46
N ASN A 48 0.37 -1.20 -8.39
CA ASN A 48 -0.19 -0.51 -7.23
C ASN A 48 -0.03 1.01 -7.40
N ILE A 49 -1.14 1.73 -7.42
CA ILE A 49 -1.19 3.18 -7.33
C ILE A 49 -1.43 3.51 -5.86
N GLN A 50 -0.52 4.26 -5.23
CA GLN A 50 -0.51 4.40 -3.77
C GLN A 50 -0.51 5.88 -3.32
N PRO A 51 -1.61 6.65 -3.51
CA PRO A 51 -1.68 8.00 -2.99
C PRO A 51 -1.54 8.02 -1.47
N VAL A 52 -0.63 8.87 -0.99
CA VAL A 52 -0.40 9.18 0.42
C VAL A 52 -0.66 10.65 0.63
N ILE A 53 -1.57 10.98 1.55
CA ILE A 53 -1.98 12.34 1.83
C ILE A 53 -1.86 12.58 3.33
N PRO A 54 -0.91 13.42 3.77
CA PRO A 54 -0.83 13.87 5.14
C PRO A 54 -1.86 14.97 5.38
N LEU A 55 -2.57 14.87 6.48
CA LEU A 55 -3.56 15.82 6.96
C LEU A 55 -3.11 16.34 8.32
N HIS A 56 -2.89 17.64 8.42
CA HIS A 56 -2.54 18.27 9.68
C HIS A 56 -3.76 18.31 10.59
N LEU A 57 -3.68 17.69 11.75
CA LEU A 57 -4.79 17.65 12.69
C LEU A 57 -4.67 18.75 13.74
N ASN A 58 -3.49 18.91 14.33
CA ASN A 58 -3.11 19.96 15.26
C ASN A 58 -1.57 20.04 15.36
N ASP A 59 -1.05 20.88 16.24
CA ASP A 59 0.40 21.13 16.37
C ASP A 59 1.20 19.86 16.77
N ASP A 60 0.55 18.91 17.43
CA ASP A 60 1.18 17.69 17.95
C ASP A 60 0.94 16.46 17.08
N TRP A 61 -0.12 16.44 16.25
CA TRP A 61 -0.58 15.25 15.55
C TRP A 61 -0.95 15.48 14.09
N ASN A 62 -0.53 14.55 13.24
CA ASN A 62 -0.93 14.42 11.85
C ASN A 62 -1.74 13.13 11.64
N VAL A 63 -2.66 13.16 10.68
CA VAL A 63 -3.31 11.96 10.14
C VAL A 63 -2.76 11.73 8.74
N ILE A 64 -2.12 10.59 8.52
CA ILE A 64 -1.56 10.23 7.22
C ILE A 64 -2.44 9.15 6.62
N THR A 65 -3.09 9.48 5.51
CA THR A 65 -3.91 8.52 4.79
C THR A 65 -3.11 7.91 3.65
N ARG A 66 -3.26 6.60 3.46
CA ARG A 66 -2.69 5.86 2.35
C ARG A 66 -3.74 4.98 1.72
N THR A 67 -3.91 5.09 0.42
CA THR A 67 -4.76 4.20 -0.36
C THR A 67 -3.87 3.36 -1.26
N ILE A 68 -4.18 2.08 -1.44
CA ILE A 68 -3.53 1.20 -2.40
C ILE A 68 -4.58 0.71 -3.37
N LEU A 69 -4.41 1.07 -4.64
CA LEU A 69 -5.29 0.71 -5.75
C LEU A 69 -4.52 -0.27 -6.66
N PRO A 70 -4.76 -1.59 -6.56
CA PRO A 70 -4.07 -2.56 -7.39
C PRO A 70 -4.78 -2.76 -8.73
N LEU A 71 -4.09 -2.47 -9.84
CA LEU A 71 -4.48 -2.90 -11.18
C LEU A 71 -3.76 -4.21 -11.49
N ILE A 72 -4.54 -5.24 -11.79
CA ILE A 72 -4.05 -6.62 -11.92
C ILE A 72 -4.25 -7.10 -13.35
N TRP A 73 -3.17 -7.55 -13.98
CA TRP A 73 -3.16 -8.37 -15.18
C TRP A 73 -2.77 -9.77 -14.78
N SER A 74 -3.70 -10.70 -14.88
CA SER A 74 -3.48 -12.08 -14.43
C SER A 74 -3.51 -13.05 -15.61
N PRO A 75 -2.74 -14.12 -15.59
CA PRO A 75 -2.90 -15.16 -16.59
C PRO A 75 -4.26 -15.83 -16.47
N SER A 76 -4.76 -16.40 -17.57
CA SER A 76 -6.00 -17.15 -17.57
C SER A 76 -5.84 -18.47 -16.82
N PHE A 77 -6.69 -18.70 -15.81
CA PHE A 77 -6.71 -19.96 -15.07
C PHE A 77 -7.66 -21.00 -15.71
N GLN A 78 -8.45 -20.59 -16.70
CA GLN A 78 -9.40 -21.48 -17.41
C GLN A 78 -8.88 -21.79 -18.81
N PRO A 79 -8.87 -23.06 -19.24
CA PRO A 79 -8.38 -23.47 -20.55
C PRO A 79 -9.15 -22.85 -21.73
N ALA A 80 -10.40 -22.45 -21.51
CA ALA A 80 -11.28 -21.88 -22.53
C ALA A 80 -11.31 -20.34 -22.55
N ALA A 81 -10.64 -19.66 -21.62
CA ALA A 81 -10.64 -18.20 -21.60
C ALA A 81 -9.65 -17.64 -22.61
N THR A 82 -10.16 -17.03 -23.65
CA THR A 82 -9.36 -16.40 -24.71
C THR A 82 -8.74 -15.07 -24.34
N VAL A 83 -9.22 -14.43 -23.25
CA VAL A 83 -8.73 -13.13 -22.78
C VAL A 83 -8.27 -13.27 -21.34
N PRO A 84 -7.00 -12.90 -21.06
CA PRO A 84 -6.49 -12.85 -19.70
C PRO A 84 -7.31 -11.89 -18.83
N PRO A 85 -7.63 -12.24 -17.56
CA PRO A 85 -8.39 -11.36 -16.69
C PRO A 85 -7.56 -10.13 -16.32
N PHE A 86 -8.18 -8.97 -16.54
CA PHE A 86 -7.66 -7.66 -16.15
C PHE A 86 -8.69 -6.94 -15.31
N GLY A 87 -8.23 -6.16 -14.33
CA GLY A 87 -9.12 -5.30 -13.58
C GLY A 87 -8.54 -4.78 -12.28
N LEU A 88 -9.40 -4.13 -11.51
CA LEU A 88 -9.09 -3.64 -10.18
C LEU A 88 -9.14 -4.81 -9.18
N GLY A 89 -8.14 -4.89 -8.32
CA GLY A 89 -8.12 -5.78 -7.17
C GLY A 89 -8.76 -5.16 -5.92
N PRO A 90 -8.59 -5.78 -4.75
CA PRO A 90 -9.09 -5.23 -3.50
C PRO A 90 -8.33 -3.95 -3.15
N THR A 91 -9.05 -2.86 -2.96
CA THR A 91 -8.47 -1.58 -2.56
C THR A 91 -8.24 -1.56 -1.05
N THR A 92 -7.06 -1.17 -0.65
CA THR A 92 -6.73 -1.01 0.77
C THR A 92 -6.64 0.47 1.12
N PHE A 93 -7.32 0.86 2.19
CA PHE A 93 -7.23 2.20 2.78
C PHE A 93 -6.69 2.09 4.20
N SER A 94 -5.74 2.96 4.55
CA SER A 94 -5.22 3.07 5.90
C SER A 94 -5.11 4.54 6.33
N ALA A 95 -5.34 4.78 7.60
CA ALA A 95 -5.19 6.09 8.21
C ALA A 95 -4.34 5.94 9.48
N PHE A 96 -3.19 6.59 9.50
CA PHE A 96 -2.25 6.54 10.62
C PHE A 96 -2.26 7.86 11.37
N LEU A 97 -2.48 7.80 12.66
CA LEU A 97 -2.22 8.90 13.57
C LEU A 97 -0.72 8.90 13.89
N SER A 98 -0.04 9.98 13.59
CA SER A 98 1.41 10.13 13.74
C SER A 98 1.73 11.43 14.47
N PRO A 99 2.65 11.44 15.46
CA PRO A 99 3.10 12.68 16.07
C PRO A 99 3.87 13.54 15.07
N THR A 100 3.75 14.86 15.18
CA THR A 100 4.50 15.82 14.37
C THR A 100 5.98 15.84 14.75
N SER A 101 6.29 15.53 16.00
CA SER A 101 7.65 15.48 16.51
C SER A 101 8.29 14.11 16.28
N THR A 102 9.54 14.11 15.82
CA THR A 102 10.35 12.90 15.72
C THR A 102 11.16 12.70 16.99
N PHE A 103 11.26 11.47 17.47
CA PHE A 103 12.13 11.13 18.60
C PHE A 103 13.34 10.33 18.10
N ASP A 104 14.54 10.90 18.26
CA ASP A 104 15.81 10.27 17.82
C ASP A 104 15.79 9.78 16.36
N GLY A 105 15.19 10.57 15.46
CA GLY A 105 15.03 10.22 14.05
C GLY A 105 13.96 9.15 13.79
N TRP A 106 13.22 8.71 14.80
CA TRP A 106 12.07 7.83 14.66
C TRP A 106 10.79 8.63 14.42
N THR A 107 10.06 8.24 13.40
CA THR A 107 8.69 8.65 13.14
C THR A 107 7.82 7.39 13.16
N TRP A 108 6.71 7.43 13.84
CA TRP A 108 5.81 6.29 13.93
C TRP A 108 4.35 6.73 13.74
N GLY A 109 3.52 5.78 13.38
CA GLY A 109 2.08 6.01 13.26
C GLY A 109 1.32 4.72 13.51
N ALA A 110 0.13 4.86 14.03
CA ALA A 110 -0.78 3.74 14.26
C ALA A 110 -2.19 4.11 13.84
N GLY A 111 -2.95 3.15 13.36
CA GLY A 111 -4.33 3.39 12.96
C GLY A 111 -4.99 2.20 12.29
N PRO A 112 -6.22 2.37 11.82
CA PRO A 112 -6.95 1.32 11.13
C PRO A 112 -6.47 1.12 9.69
N ILE A 113 -6.59 -0.12 9.23
CA ILE A 113 -6.53 -0.51 7.83
C ILE A 113 -7.86 -1.15 7.44
N VAL A 114 -8.37 -0.78 6.29
CA VAL A 114 -9.62 -1.30 5.73
C VAL A 114 -9.36 -1.81 4.33
N GLU A 115 -9.76 -3.05 4.06
CA GLU A 115 -9.78 -3.61 2.72
C GLU A 115 -11.20 -3.54 2.16
N LEU A 116 -11.31 -2.95 0.98
CA LEU A 116 -12.57 -2.69 0.30
C LEU A 116 -12.80 -3.73 -0.80
N PRO A 117 -14.03 -4.25 -0.94
CA PRO A 117 -14.38 -5.21 -1.98
C PRO A 117 -14.57 -4.53 -3.35
N THR A 118 -13.50 -3.98 -3.91
CA THR A 118 -13.49 -3.23 -5.17
C THR A 118 -13.14 -4.08 -6.39
N ILE A 119 -13.07 -5.39 -6.22
CA ILE A 119 -12.68 -6.30 -7.29
C ILE A 119 -13.63 -6.20 -8.46
N SER A 120 -13.10 -5.85 -9.64
CA SER A 120 -13.89 -5.71 -10.86
C SER A 120 -14.12 -7.04 -11.58
N ASN A 121 -13.30 -8.06 -11.31
CA ASN A 121 -13.40 -9.38 -11.90
C ASN A 121 -13.17 -10.47 -10.85
N ARG A 122 -14.10 -11.40 -10.71
CA ARG A 122 -14.05 -12.49 -9.71
C ARG A 122 -12.82 -13.41 -9.82
N ASN A 123 -12.17 -13.43 -10.96
CA ASN A 123 -10.95 -14.20 -11.18
C ASN A 123 -9.70 -13.52 -10.59
N LEU A 124 -9.81 -12.27 -10.11
CA LEU A 124 -8.70 -11.48 -9.57
C LEU A 124 -8.59 -11.54 -8.04
N GLY A 125 -9.53 -12.18 -7.36
CA GLY A 125 -9.51 -12.31 -5.90
C GLY A 125 -10.89 -12.46 -5.27
N SER A 126 -10.96 -12.25 -3.96
CA SER A 126 -12.19 -12.35 -3.18
C SER A 126 -12.77 -10.98 -2.88
N ASN A 127 -14.07 -10.81 -3.06
CA ASN A 127 -14.78 -9.56 -2.81
C ASN A 127 -15.24 -9.51 -1.34
N ILE A 128 -14.27 -9.31 -0.44
CA ILE A 128 -14.44 -9.42 1.02
C ILE A 128 -14.05 -8.10 1.67
N TRP A 129 -14.81 -7.67 2.66
CA TRP A 129 -14.43 -6.59 3.55
C TRP A 129 -13.42 -7.09 4.57
N GLY A 130 -12.36 -6.32 4.77
CA GLY A 130 -11.39 -6.55 5.82
C GLY A 130 -11.15 -5.30 6.65
N VAL A 131 -10.91 -5.45 7.94
CA VAL A 131 -10.53 -4.35 8.83
C VAL A 131 -9.50 -4.86 9.85
N GLY A 132 -8.61 -3.97 10.25
CA GLY A 132 -7.65 -4.32 11.29
C GLY A 132 -6.78 -3.17 11.73
N PRO A 133 -5.89 -3.40 12.70
CA PRO A 133 -4.88 -2.45 13.12
C PRO A 133 -3.67 -2.47 12.17
N ALA A 134 -3.05 -1.31 12.02
CA ALA A 134 -1.78 -1.16 11.35
C ALA A 134 -0.87 -0.23 12.16
N VAL A 135 0.40 -0.54 12.20
CA VAL A 135 1.44 0.26 12.85
C VAL A 135 2.61 0.40 11.88
N VAL A 136 3.13 1.60 11.77
CA VAL A 136 4.31 1.91 10.97
C VAL A 136 5.33 2.63 11.82
N ALA A 137 6.60 2.30 11.64
CA ALA A 137 7.72 3.00 12.24
C ALA A 137 8.83 3.16 11.20
N VAL A 138 9.36 4.38 11.09
CA VAL A 138 10.45 4.71 10.16
C VAL A 138 11.54 5.41 10.94
N ARG A 139 12.78 5.02 10.73
CA ARG A 139 13.95 5.71 11.24
C ARG A 139 14.75 6.31 10.09
N THR A 140 14.98 7.60 10.20
CA THR A 140 15.86 8.34 9.29
C THR A 140 17.21 8.54 9.97
N ALA A 141 18.22 7.77 9.55
CA ALA A 141 19.60 7.88 10.01
C ALA A 141 20.50 8.02 8.78
N ARG A 142 20.76 9.27 8.35
CA ARG A 142 21.51 9.53 7.12
C ARG A 142 22.84 8.78 7.08
N PRO A 143 23.17 8.10 5.96
CA PRO A 143 22.46 8.08 4.67
C PRO A 143 21.33 7.03 4.56
N TRP A 144 20.98 6.36 5.66
CA TRP A 144 20.05 5.24 5.66
C TRP A 144 18.65 5.65 6.13
N VAL A 145 17.64 5.14 5.44
CA VAL A 145 16.24 5.17 5.87
C VAL A 145 15.75 3.73 5.93
N TYR A 146 15.25 3.32 7.07
CA TYR A 146 14.66 2.01 7.25
C TYR A 146 13.37 2.10 8.05
N GLY A 147 12.43 1.25 7.70
CA GLY A 147 11.12 1.25 8.32
C GLY A 147 10.51 -0.15 8.38
N LEU A 148 9.54 -0.26 9.25
CA LEU A 148 8.74 -1.46 9.44
C LEU A 148 7.27 -1.05 9.41
N LEU A 149 6.46 -1.77 8.64
CA LEU A 149 5.01 -1.67 8.66
C LEU A 149 4.44 -3.05 9.01
N VAL A 150 3.66 -3.09 10.08
CA VAL A 150 2.97 -4.30 10.53
C VAL A 150 1.47 -4.02 10.49
N ASN A 151 0.72 -4.92 9.90
CA ASN A 151 -0.73 -4.87 9.90
C ASN A 151 -1.32 -6.27 10.07
N ASN A 152 -2.55 -6.31 10.53
CA ASN A 152 -3.35 -7.53 10.56
C ASN A 152 -4.75 -7.19 10.10
N VAL A 153 -5.27 -7.89 9.10
CA VAL A 153 -6.58 -7.65 8.52
C VAL A 153 -7.48 -8.84 8.80
N PHE A 154 -8.59 -8.59 9.47
CA PHE A 154 -9.62 -9.57 9.78
C PHE A 154 -10.74 -9.46 8.74
N SER A 155 -11.07 -10.57 8.10
CA SER A 155 -12.21 -10.63 7.17
C SER A 155 -13.53 -10.48 7.94
N LEU A 156 -14.33 -9.50 7.54
CA LEU A 156 -15.67 -9.25 8.10
C LEU A 156 -16.81 -9.97 7.33
N GLY A 157 -16.48 -10.70 6.26
CA GLY A 157 -17.42 -11.36 5.36
C GLY A 157 -17.56 -10.61 4.04
N GLY A 158 -17.94 -11.33 2.99
CA GLY A 158 -18.20 -10.82 1.64
C GLY A 158 -19.65 -10.95 1.28
N THR A 159 -20.09 -10.22 0.27
CA THR A 159 -21.40 -10.37 -0.38
C THR A 159 -21.45 -11.72 -1.11
N GLY A 160 -21.78 -12.79 -0.39
CA GLY A 160 -21.85 -14.15 -0.94
C GLY A 160 -21.65 -15.17 0.18
N GLY A 161 -22.55 -15.17 1.13
CA GLY A 161 -22.67 -16.01 2.32
C GLY A 161 -21.81 -17.29 2.33
N ARG A 162 -20.73 -17.25 3.11
CA ARG A 162 -20.25 -18.33 3.96
C ARG A 162 -19.12 -17.78 4.80
N LEU A 163 -19.32 -17.79 6.10
CA LEU A 163 -18.24 -17.58 7.09
C LEU A 163 -17.20 -18.68 6.87
N ALA A 164 -16.10 -18.38 6.20
CA ALA A 164 -14.93 -19.23 6.21
C ALA A 164 -14.22 -18.99 7.54
N ARG A 165 -14.40 -19.91 8.49
CA ARG A 165 -13.57 -20.04 9.66
C ARG A 165 -12.16 -20.41 9.19
N SER A 166 -11.24 -19.46 9.23
CA SER A 166 -9.82 -19.75 9.13
C SER A 166 -9.35 -20.18 10.52
N THR A 167 -9.16 -21.47 10.72
CA THR A 167 -8.30 -22.00 11.77
C THR A 167 -6.91 -22.11 11.20
N ALA A 168 -5.94 -21.46 11.88
CA ALA A 168 -4.51 -21.48 11.62
C ALA A 168 -3.95 -22.90 11.66
#